data_d0dcae7e7582691077c0782d3b7f84be
#
_entry.id   d0dcae7e7582691077c0782d3b7f84be
#
_cell.length_a   1.000
_cell.length_b   1.000
_cell.length_c   1.000
_cell.angle_alpha   90.00
_cell.angle_beta   90.00
_cell.angle_gamma   90.00
#
_symmetry.space_group_name_H-M   'P 1'
#
loop_
_entity.id
_entity.type
_entity.pdbx_description
1 polymer ?
#
loop_
_entity_poly.entity_id
_entity_poly.type
_entity_poly.pdbx_seq_one_letter_code
_entity_poly.pdbx_strand_id
1 'polypeptide(L)'
;VNAVQKCSACSLLLVERSVYEDKNFQSKLKDAATSLKVGSVWNPGNIVGPMITNKNDKLLQAFNLAPGESWLVPPRFIDEKEYMLAPTVKWGVKPENFSFRTELFGPLLSVACIENLEEGIKLVNSLDYGLTSGLQSLDEEEQKLWKNSVIAGNLYINRGITGAIVNRQPFGGMKLSAFGGGIKAGGPNYCTCFVEITDKPDSQTDYIDSYFDACEEEFMDPRDVNKLYGEQNVFRYLPLKSMILRLFPEDTDREVNMISYASELCRTPLTISFDPSDDRTAALTQYGWPLRKESLEDFLKVMPDYERVRTCSPNIPKCMYAVSYTHLT
;
A
#
# COMPACT_ATOMS: atom_id res chain seq x y z
N VAL A 1 -19.72 6.97 -2.24
CA VAL A 1 -19.73 5.90 -1.25
C VAL A 1 -19.43 6.47 0.12
N ASN A 2 -20.42 6.53 1.04
CA ASN A 2 -20.28 7.03 2.40
C ASN A 2 -19.56 8.40 2.51
N ALA A 3 -19.98 9.37 1.70
CA ALA A 3 -19.32 10.69 1.61
C ALA A 3 -17.81 10.63 1.36
N VAL A 4 -17.33 9.63 0.58
CA VAL A 4 -15.91 9.36 0.32
C VAL A 4 -15.12 8.97 1.60
N GLN A 5 -15.83 8.65 2.68
CA GLN A 5 -15.23 8.22 3.95
C GLN A 5 -15.11 6.69 4.00
N LYS A 6 -14.46 6.15 2.98
CA LYS A 6 -13.95 4.78 2.90
C LYS A 6 -12.49 4.81 2.47
N CYS A 7 -11.70 3.92 3.04
CA CYS A 7 -10.25 3.85 2.80
C CYS A 7 -9.86 3.65 1.32
N SER A 8 -10.72 3.06 0.50
CA SER A 8 -10.50 2.84 -0.94
C SER A 8 -11.18 3.87 -1.86
N ALA A 9 -11.72 4.96 -1.30
CA ALA A 9 -12.33 5.99 -2.12
C ALA A 9 -11.27 6.79 -2.90
N CYS A 10 -11.56 7.14 -4.15
CA CYS A 10 -10.66 7.93 -4.98
C CYS A 10 -10.57 9.37 -4.47
N SER A 11 -9.39 9.81 -4.09
CA SER A 11 -9.10 11.18 -3.64
C SER A 11 -8.22 11.96 -4.62
N LEU A 12 -7.45 11.25 -5.45
CA LEU A 12 -6.52 11.82 -6.43
C LEU A 12 -6.75 11.17 -7.80
N LEU A 13 -6.88 12.00 -8.82
CA LEU A 13 -6.99 11.61 -10.22
C LEU A 13 -5.85 12.25 -11.01
N LEU A 14 -4.98 11.43 -11.58
CA LEU A 14 -3.93 11.85 -12.51
C LEU A 14 -4.45 11.67 -13.93
N VAL A 15 -4.35 12.71 -14.74
CA VAL A 15 -4.91 12.75 -16.10
C VAL A 15 -3.85 13.20 -17.08
N GLU A 16 -3.61 12.43 -18.12
CA GLU A 16 -2.69 12.83 -19.19
C GLU A 16 -3.13 14.13 -19.85
N ARG A 17 -2.14 14.93 -20.27
CA ARG A 17 -2.34 16.30 -20.78
C ARG A 17 -3.43 16.38 -21.84
N SER A 18 -3.43 15.47 -22.81
CA SER A 18 -4.39 15.44 -23.91
C SER A 18 -5.86 15.35 -23.44
N VAL A 19 -6.10 14.53 -22.40
CA VAL A 19 -7.42 14.34 -21.78
C VAL A 19 -7.69 15.46 -20.76
N TYR A 20 -6.66 15.90 -20.04
CA TYR A 20 -6.77 16.98 -19.06
C TYR A 20 -7.23 18.29 -19.67
N GLU A 21 -6.75 18.63 -20.87
CA GLU A 21 -7.10 19.85 -21.63
C GLU A 21 -8.42 19.72 -22.39
N ASP A 22 -8.94 18.50 -22.58
CA ASP A 22 -10.23 18.26 -23.26
C ASP A 22 -11.42 18.81 -22.46
N LYS A 23 -12.08 19.81 -23.02
CA LYS A 23 -13.26 20.44 -22.41
C LYS A 23 -14.45 19.49 -22.28
N ASN A 24 -14.54 18.50 -23.17
CA ASN A 24 -15.59 17.49 -23.10
C ASN A 24 -15.37 16.56 -21.89
N PHE A 25 -14.12 16.14 -21.62
CA PHE A 25 -13.78 15.40 -20.42
C PHE A 25 -14.10 16.20 -19.15
N GLN A 26 -13.69 17.48 -19.10
CA GLN A 26 -13.98 18.36 -17.96
C GLN A 26 -15.50 18.49 -17.73
N SER A 27 -16.27 18.69 -18.79
CA SER A 27 -17.73 18.78 -18.69
C SER A 27 -18.33 17.48 -18.17
N LYS A 28 -17.95 16.33 -18.72
CA LYS A 28 -18.43 15.01 -18.27
C LYS A 28 -18.10 14.72 -16.83
N LEU A 29 -16.89 15.05 -16.37
CA LEU A 29 -16.49 14.88 -14.97
C LEU A 29 -17.33 15.77 -14.05
N LYS A 30 -17.55 17.03 -14.44
CA LYS A 30 -18.43 17.95 -13.72
C LYS A 30 -19.85 17.43 -13.63
N ASP A 31 -20.42 17.00 -14.74
CA ASP A 31 -21.79 16.47 -14.81
C ASP A 31 -21.93 15.20 -13.96
N ALA A 32 -20.96 14.28 -14.04
CA ALA A 32 -20.93 13.07 -13.21
C ALA A 32 -20.90 13.40 -11.71
N ALA A 33 -20.03 14.33 -11.29
CA ALA A 33 -19.92 14.73 -9.89
C ALA A 33 -21.20 15.42 -9.39
N THR A 34 -21.78 16.32 -10.18
CA THR A 34 -22.96 17.11 -9.77
C THR A 34 -24.27 16.31 -9.87
N SER A 35 -24.31 15.22 -10.64
CA SER A 35 -25.49 14.33 -10.73
C SER A 35 -25.69 13.47 -9.48
N LEU A 36 -24.67 13.34 -8.63
CA LEU A 36 -24.77 12.53 -7.41
C LEU A 36 -25.66 13.22 -6.38
N LYS A 37 -26.82 12.65 -6.11
CA LYS A 37 -27.79 13.18 -5.13
C LYS A 37 -27.22 13.06 -3.71
N VAL A 38 -27.19 14.19 -3.01
CA VAL A 38 -26.73 14.30 -1.62
C VAL A 38 -27.94 14.46 -0.71
N GLY A 39 -27.97 13.76 0.41
CA GLY A 39 -29.06 13.92 1.37
C GLY A 39 -29.10 12.80 2.40
N SER A 40 -30.21 12.78 3.14
CA SER A 40 -30.46 11.81 4.22
C SER A 40 -30.36 10.36 3.73
N VAL A 41 -29.74 9.50 4.54
CA VAL A 41 -29.61 8.05 4.30
C VAL A 41 -30.98 7.33 4.27
N TRP A 42 -32.01 7.93 4.84
CA TRP A 42 -33.37 7.40 4.83
C TRP A 42 -34.09 7.55 3.47
N ASN A 43 -33.49 8.30 2.54
CA ASN A 43 -33.99 8.36 1.18
C ASN A 43 -33.09 7.50 0.28
N PRO A 44 -33.57 6.35 -0.22
CA PRO A 44 -32.78 5.42 -1.06
C PRO A 44 -32.32 6.03 -2.39
N GLY A 45 -32.91 7.13 -2.82
CA GLY A 45 -32.48 7.86 -4.03
C GLY A 45 -31.23 8.71 -3.84
N ASN A 46 -30.76 8.90 -2.60
CA ASN A 46 -29.53 9.64 -2.33
C ASN A 46 -28.31 8.71 -2.42
N ILE A 47 -27.27 9.20 -3.08
CA ILE A 47 -26.00 8.45 -3.29
C ILE A 47 -24.95 8.86 -2.28
N VAL A 48 -24.93 10.15 -1.90
CA VAL A 48 -23.97 10.72 -0.95
C VAL A 48 -24.70 11.08 0.33
N GLY A 49 -24.35 10.43 1.43
CA GLY A 49 -24.90 10.69 2.75
C GLY A 49 -24.07 11.72 3.53
N PRO A 50 -24.41 11.96 4.81
CA PRO A 50 -23.64 12.84 5.68
C PRO A 50 -22.23 12.30 5.97
N MET A 51 -21.30 13.20 6.22
CA MET A 51 -19.99 12.88 6.80
C MET A 51 -20.14 12.51 8.29
N ILE A 52 -19.14 11.82 8.83
CA ILE A 52 -19.08 11.43 10.26
C ILE A 52 -18.99 12.67 11.15
N THR A 53 -18.27 13.70 10.68
CA THR A 53 -18.08 14.98 11.40
C THR A 53 -18.13 16.15 10.42
N ASN A 54 -18.63 17.29 10.89
CA ASN A 54 -18.55 18.58 10.19
C ASN A 54 -17.21 19.31 10.44
N LYS A 55 -16.43 18.82 11.42
CA LYS A 55 -15.12 19.40 11.82
C LYS A 55 -13.99 18.53 11.28
N ASN A 56 -13.75 18.62 9.99
CA ASN A 56 -12.58 18.00 9.35
C ASN A 56 -11.64 19.11 8.88
N ASP A 57 -10.70 19.48 9.75
CA ASP A 57 -9.78 20.58 9.51
C ASP A 57 -8.93 20.40 8.24
N LYS A 58 -8.51 19.16 7.93
CA LYS A 58 -7.79 18.85 6.69
C LYS A 58 -8.64 19.12 5.46
N LEU A 59 -9.91 18.73 5.49
CA LEU A 59 -10.84 18.96 4.38
C LEU A 59 -11.11 20.46 4.20
N LEU A 60 -11.34 21.19 5.29
CA LEU A 60 -11.55 22.64 5.27
C LEU A 60 -10.29 23.38 4.80
N GLN A 61 -9.10 22.98 5.25
CA GLN A 61 -7.84 23.51 4.74
C GLN A 61 -7.69 23.30 3.23
N ALA A 62 -8.12 22.13 2.72
CA ALA A 62 -8.06 21.83 1.31
C ALA A 62 -9.02 22.68 0.45
N PHE A 63 -9.95 23.42 1.04
CA PHE A 63 -10.79 24.37 0.29
C PHE A 63 -10.03 25.65 -0.11
N ASN A 64 -8.90 25.93 0.49
CA ASN A 64 -8.03 27.00 0.02
C ASN A 64 -7.37 26.59 -1.30
N LEU A 65 -7.42 27.47 -2.29
CA LEU A 65 -6.79 27.27 -3.59
C LEU A 65 -5.34 27.76 -3.54
N ALA A 66 -4.42 26.86 -3.90
CA ALA A 66 -3.02 27.23 -4.16
C ALA A 66 -2.88 27.90 -5.55
N PRO A 67 -1.77 28.60 -5.84
CA PRO A 67 -1.54 29.17 -7.16
C PRO A 67 -1.61 28.12 -8.29
N GLY A 68 -2.49 28.37 -9.26
CA GLY A 68 -2.75 27.46 -10.38
C GLY A 68 -3.89 26.47 -10.16
N GLU A 69 -4.40 26.35 -8.93
CA GLU A 69 -5.61 25.55 -8.66
C GLU A 69 -6.89 26.35 -8.97
N SER A 70 -7.92 25.62 -9.30
CA SER A 70 -9.27 26.15 -9.54
C SER A 70 -10.35 25.13 -9.14
N TRP A 71 -11.59 25.56 -9.07
CA TRP A 71 -12.71 24.65 -8.86
C TRP A 71 -13.35 24.26 -10.18
N LEU A 72 -13.33 22.96 -10.51
CA LEU A 72 -14.23 22.42 -11.54
C LEU A 72 -15.65 22.26 -10.96
N VAL A 73 -15.73 21.81 -9.68
CA VAL A 73 -16.97 21.78 -8.89
C VAL A 73 -16.63 22.33 -7.51
N PRO A 74 -17.11 23.55 -7.16
CA PRO A 74 -16.78 24.18 -5.87
C PRO A 74 -17.45 23.46 -4.70
N PRO A 75 -16.89 23.54 -3.49
CA PRO A 75 -17.47 22.97 -2.28
C PRO A 75 -18.82 23.64 -1.98
N ARG A 76 -19.82 22.84 -1.63
CA ARG A 76 -21.14 23.29 -1.26
C ARG A 76 -21.74 22.39 -0.20
N PHE A 77 -21.94 22.91 1.00
CA PHE A 77 -22.74 22.26 2.03
C PHE A 77 -24.22 22.35 1.71
N ILE A 78 -24.96 21.27 1.96
CA ILE A 78 -26.38 21.12 1.64
C ILE A 78 -27.25 21.39 2.86
N ASP A 79 -26.68 21.22 4.06
CA ASP A 79 -27.39 21.39 5.33
C ASP A 79 -26.70 22.47 6.19
N GLU A 80 -27.49 23.10 7.09
CA GLU A 80 -27.01 24.16 8.00
C GLU A 80 -26.00 23.64 9.01
N LYS A 81 -25.98 22.33 9.30
CA LYS A 81 -25.06 21.69 10.26
C LYS A 81 -23.76 21.26 9.61
N GLU A 82 -23.61 21.48 8.30
CA GLU A 82 -22.40 21.20 7.52
C GLU A 82 -21.92 19.73 7.53
N TYR A 83 -22.83 18.77 7.76
CA TYR A 83 -22.52 17.35 7.62
C TYR A 83 -22.62 16.84 6.19
N MET A 84 -23.42 17.49 5.36
CA MET A 84 -23.67 17.06 3.98
C MET A 84 -22.94 17.95 2.98
N LEU A 85 -21.74 17.55 2.62
CA LEU A 85 -20.96 18.20 1.56
C LEU A 85 -21.24 17.55 0.21
N ALA A 86 -21.57 18.35 -0.78
CA ALA A 86 -21.71 17.89 -2.16
C ALA A 86 -20.34 17.46 -2.72
N PRO A 87 -20.30 16.50 -3.68
CA PRO A 87 -19.07 16.14 -4.36
C PRO A 87 -18.37 17.37 -4.93
N THR A 88 -17.09 17.49 -4.63
CA THR A 88 -16.27 18.67 -4.91
C THR A 88 -15.09 18.23 -5.78
N VAL A 89 -14.73 19.00 -6.81
CA VAL A 89 -13.62 18.67 -7.71
C VAL A 89 -12.68 19.87 -7.84
N LYS A 90 -11.45 19.68 -7.36
CA LYS A 90 -10.36 20.65 -7.46
C LYS A 90 -9.51 20.31 -8.68
N TRP A 91 -9.24 21.29 -9.52
CA TRP A 91 -8.52 21.17 -10.78
C TRP A 91 -7.18 21.90 -10.75
N GLY A 92 -6.16 21.37 -11.41
CA GLY A 92 -4.83 22.00 -11.48
C GLY A 92 -3.97 21.76 -10.26
N VAL A 93 -4.25 20.70 -9.51
CA VAL A 93 -3.47 20.33 -8.33
C VAL A 93 -2.08 19.84 -8.75
N LYS A 94 -1.05 20.29 -8.03
CA LYS A 94 0.34 19.90 -8.28
C LYS A 94 0.88 18.99 -7.16
N PRO A 95 1.97 18.24 -7.41
CA PRO A 95 2.54 17.29 -6.44
C PRO A 95 2.94 17.90 -5.09
N GLU A 96 3.26 19.18 -5.05
CA GLU A 96 3.60 19.94 -3.84
C GLU A 96 2.39 20.48 -3.07
N ASN A 97 1.19 20.46 -3.67
CA ASN A 97 -0.01 21.01 -3.05
C ASN A 97 -0.52 20.11 -1.90
N PHE A 98 -1.14 20.74 -0.92
CA PHE A 98 -1.67 20.07 0.26
C PHE A 98 -2.64 18.93 -0.08
N SER A 99 -3.61 19.17 -0.97
CA SER A 99 -4.64 18.20 -1.33
C SER A 99 -4.14 17.08 -2.25
N PHE A 100 -2.90 17.15 -2.76
CA PHE A 100 -2.26 16.06 -3.49
C PHE A 100 -1.72 14.97 -2.55
N ARG A 101 -1.12 15.38 -1.42
CA ARG A 101 -0.40 14.49 -0.52
C ARG A 101 -1.17 14.08 0.73
N THR A 102 -2.24 14.82 1.06
CA THR A 102 -2.98 14.64 2.31
C THR A 102 -4.25 13.84 2.08
N GLU A 103 -4.44 12.80 2.88
CA GLU A 103 -5.73 12.11 2.95
C GLU A 103 -6.77 13.00 3.62
N LEU A 104 -7.76 13.44 2.84
CA LEU A 104 -8.78 14.39 3.29
C LEU A 104 -10.00 13.70 3.93
N PHE A 105 -10.25 12.47 3.58
CA PHE A 105 -11.35 11.64 4.07
C PHE A 105 -12.71 12.34 4.00
N GLY A 106 -13.02 12.88 2.83
CA GLY A 106 -14.25 13.61 2.52
C GLY A 106 -14.47 13.76 1.01
N PRO A 107 -15.62 14.27 0.57
CA PRO A 107 -16.05 14.26 -0.84
C PRO A 107 -15.35 15.33 -1.69
N LEU A 108 -14.02 15.33 -1.70
CA LEU A 108 -13.17 16.15 -2.54
C LEU A 108 -12.26 15.25 -3.39
N LEU A 109 -12.29 15.46 -4.69
CA LEU A 109 -11.40 14.87 -5.68
C LEU A 109 -10.39 15.92 -6.16
N SER A 110 -9.11 15.62 -6.00
CA SER A 110 -8.00 16.43 -6.54
C SER A 110 -7.62 15.91 -7.93
N VAL A 111 -7.56 16.78 -8.93
CA VAL A 111 -7.19 16.43 -10.31
C VAL A 111 -5.90 17.11 -10.68
N ALA A 112 -4.91 16.30 -11.08
CA ALA A 112 -3.60 16.75 -11.52
C ALA A 112 -3.32 16.31 -12.96
N CYS A 113 -2.58 17.14 -13.70
CA CYS A 113 -2.10 16.83 -15.04
C CYS A 113 -0.78 16.05 -14.97
N ILE A 114 -0.62 15.07 -15.84
CA ILE A 114 0.63 14.35 -16.10
C ILE A 114 0.94 14.35 -17.59
N GLU A 115 2.20 14.19 -17.95
CA GLU A 115 2.61 14.13 -19.36
C GLU A 115 2.44 12.71 -19.93
N ASN A 116 2.67 11.67 -19.11
CA ASN A 116 2.61 10.28 -19.51
C ASN A 116 2.41 9.36 -18.31
N LEU A 117 2.20 8.07 -18.57
CA LEU A 117 1.98 7.04 -17.55
C LEU A 117 3.17 6.89 -16.60
N GLU A 118 4.41 6.99 -17.09
CA GLU A 118 5.62 6.85 -16.28
C GLU A 118 5.73 7.96 -15.22
N GLU A 119 5.37 9.19 -15.57
CA GLU A 119 5.26 10.27 -14.60
C GLU A 119 4.17 9.97 -13.58
N GLY A 120 3.00 9.53 -14.02
CA GLY A 120 1.90 9.12 -13.15
C GLY A 120 2.31 8.06 -12.15
N ILE A 121 3.03 7.02 -12.58
CA ILE A 121 3.57 5.96 -11.73
C ILE A 121 4.54 6.52 -10.69
N LYS A 122 5.46 7.40 -11.09
CA LYS A 122 6.41 8.04 -10.16
C LYS A 122 5.69 8.85 -9.09
N LEU A 123 4.69 9.63 -9.49
CA LEU A 123 3.89 10.45 -8.56
C LEU A 123 3.10 9.60 -7.58
N VAL A 124 2.40 8.56 -8.04
CA VAL A 124 1.68 7.61 -7.16
C VAL A 124 2.64 6.93 -6.19
N ASN A 125 3.81 6.52 -6.69
CA ASN A 125 4.81 5.86 -5.85
C ASN A 125 5.49 6.80 -4.85
N SER A 126 5.45 8.11 -5.07
CA SER A 126 6.00 9.11 -4.14
C SER A 126 5.08 9.42 -2.95
N LEU A 127 3.84 8.93 -2.96
CA LEU A 127 2.90 9.10 -1.86
C LEU A 127 3.22 8.10 -0.74
N ASP A 128 2.94 8.50 0.50
CA ASP A 128 3.20 7.67 1.69
C ASP A 128 2.26 6.48 1.80
N TYR A 129 1.06 6.58 1.25
CA TYR A 129 0.03 5.55 1.29
C TYR A 129 -0.03 4.75 -0.01
N GLY A 130 -0.41 3.47 0.11
CA GLY A 130 -0.53 2.55 -1.02
C GLY A 130 -1.59 1.49 -0.79
N LEU A 131 -2.85 1.89 -0.54
CA LEU A 131 -3.93 0.93 -0.34
C LEU A 131 -4.52 0.47 -1.67
N THR A 132 -5.07 1.41 -2.44
CA THR A 132 -5.67 1.12 -3.74
C THR A 132 -5.16 2.07 -4.81
N SER A 133 -5.01 1.57 -6.02
CA SER A 133 -4.71 2.37 -7.21
C SER A 133 -5.46 1.84 -8.42
N GLY A 134 -5.76 2.68 -9.38
CA GLY A 134 -6.50 2.30 -10.60
C GLY A 134 -5.90 2.90 -11.86
N LEU A 135 -5.98 2.15 -12.95
CA LEU A 135 -5.62 2.59 -14.30
C LEU A 135 -6.84 2.45 -15.22
N GLN A 136 -7.05 3.44 -16.05
CA GLN A 136 -7.98 3.39 -17.19
C GLN A 136 -7.14 3.44 -18.46
N SER A 137 -6.94 2.30 -19.09
CA SER A 137 -6.22 2.15 -20.36
C SER A 137 -6.64 0.88 -21.07
N LEU A 138 -6.71 0.93 -22.40
CA LEU A 138 -6.93 -0.24 -23.25
C LEU A 138 -5.62 -0.80 -23.83
N ASP A 139 -4.50 -0.12 -23.61
CA ASP A 139 -3.17 -0.56 -24.04
C ASP A 139 -2.61 -1.60 -23.06
N GLU A 140 -2.32 -2.79 -23.56
CA GLU A 140 -1.81 -3.90 -22.73
C GLU A 140 -0.41 -3.65 -22.20
N GLU A 141 0.45 -2.92 -22.93
CA GLU A 141 1.80 -2.60 -22.46
C GLU A 141 1.77 -1.55 -21.34
N GLU A 142 0.88 -0.56 -21.43
CA GLU A 142 0.62 0.37 -20.32
C GLU A 142 0.08 -0.36 -19.08
N GLN A 143 -0.86 -1.27 -19.27
CA GLN A 143 -1.39 -2.08 -18.17
C GLN A 143 -0.31 -2.93 -17.51
N LYS A 144 0.57 -3.54 -18.30
CA LYS A 144 1.68 -4.36 -17.83
C LYS A 144 2.73 -3.52 -17.08
N LEU A 145 3.13 -2.38 -17.66
CA LEU A 145 4.03 -1.44 -17.03
C LEU A 145 3.49 -0.99 -15.67
N TRP A 146 2.22 -0.56 -15.65
CA TRP A 146 1.57 -0.06 -14.44
C TRP A 146 1.44 -1.15 -13.36
N LYS A 147 0.96 -2.34 -13.71
CA LYS A 147 0.85 -3.48 -12.78
C LYS A 147 2.17 -3.82 -12.10
N ASN A 148 3.29 -3.71 -12.84
CA ASN A 148 4.60 -4.11 -12.33
C ASN A 148 5.33 -2.99 -11.59
N SER A 149 4.89 -1.75 -11.72
CA SER A 149 5.60 -0.58 -11.22
C SER A 149 4.90 0.12 -10.06
N VAL A 150 3.56 0.08 -9.99
CA VAL A 150 2.81 0.78 -8.93
C VAL A 150 2.87 0.03 -7.61
N ILE A 151 3.20 0.77 -6.54
CA ILE A 151 3.33 0.25 -5.17
C ILE A 151 2.03 0.54 -4.42
N ALA A 152 1.04 -0.34 -4.61
CA ALA A 152 -0.21 -0.32 -3.86
C ALA A 152 -0.72 -1.76 -3.68
N GLY A 153 -1.44 -2.00 -2.60
CA GLY A 153 -1.88 -3.34 -2.24
C GLY A 153 -2.95 -3.91 -3.15
N ASN A 154 -3.89 -3.09 -3.62
CA ASN A 154 -4.94 -3.48 -4.55
C ASN A 154 -4.88 -2.62 -5.82
N LEU A 155 -4.68 -3.26 -6.94
CA LEU A 155 -4.57 -2.64 -8.27
C LEU A 155 -5.80 -2.96 -9.10
N TYR A 156 -6.37 -1.95 -9.74
CA TYR A 156 -7.59 -2.08 -10.55
C TYR A 156 -7.37 -1.52 -11.95
N ILE A 157 -7.77 -2.27 -12.98
CA ILE A 157 -7.71 -1.83 -14.38
C ILE A 157 -9.12 -1.80 -14.95
N ASN A 158 -9.47 -0.67 -15.57
CA ASN A 158 -10.73 -0.42 -16.26
C ASN A 158 -11.98 -0.66 -15.39
N ARG A 159 -11.87 -0.39 -14.09
CA ARG A 159 -12.97 -0.46 -13.13
C ARG A 159 -12.76 0.51 -11.96
N GLY A 160 -13.78 0.67 -11.12
CA GLY A 160 -13.66 1.43 -9.87
C GLY A 160 -12.70 0.78 -8.87
N ILE A 161 -12.02 1.59 -8.06
CA ILE A 161 -11.02 1.16 -7.08
C ILE A 161 -11.60 0.74 -5.72
N THR A 162 -12.92 0.56 -5.63
CA THR A 162 -13.64 0.18 -4.42
C THR A 162 -14.32 -1.17 -4.59
N GLY A 163 -14.79 -1.76 -3.47
CA GLY A 163 -15.61 -2.97 -3.51
C GLY A 163 -14.83 -4.27 -3.54
N ALA A 164 -13.71 -4.34 -2.78
CA ALA A 164 -13.01 -5.60 -2.55
C ALA A 164 -13.92 -6.63 -1.90
N ILE A 165 -13.85 -7.88 -2.36
CA ILE A 165 -14.67 -9.01 -1.90
C ILE A 165 -13.73 -10.15 -1.51
N VAL A 166 -14.03 -10.80 -0.38
CA VAL A 166 -13.29 -11.98 0.11
C VAL A 166 -13.13 -13.03 -0.99
N ASN A 167 -11.96 -13.61 -1.09
CA ASN A 167 -11.51 -14.56 -2.09
C ASN A 167 -11.38 -14.02 -3.53
N ARG A 168 -12.06 -12.93 -3.89
CA ARG A 168 -11.89 -12.30 -5.21
C ARG A 168 -10.75 -11.28 -5.19
N GLN A 169 -10.79 -10.40 -4.20
CA GLN A 169 -9.87 -9.28 -4.04
C GLN A 169 -9.48 -9.16 -2.57
N PRO A 170 -8.56 -10.00 -2.07
CA PRO A 170 -8.03 -9.84 -0.72
C PRO A 170 -7.57 -8.42 -0.50
N PHE A 171 -8.00 -7.80 0.61
CA PHE A 171 -7.86 -6.37 0.82
C PHE A 171 -6.77 -6.04 1.83
N GLY A 172 -5.80 -5.27 1.42
CA GLY A 172 -4.69 -4.80 2.26
C GLY A 172 -3.74 -3.93 1.46
N GLY A 173 -3.08 -3.00 2.16
CA GLY A 173 -2.21 -1.98 1.57
C GLY A 173 -0.75 -2.35 1.52
N MET A 174 0.03 -1.40 1.03
CA MET A 174 1.49 -1.30 1.11
C MET A 174 1.87 0.05 1.71
N LYS A 175 3.14 0.28 2.01
CA LYS A 175 3.66 1.50 2.64
C LYS A 175 2.92 1.76 3.98
N LEU A 176 2.58 3.00 4.31
CA LEU A 176 1.81 3.36 5.52
C LEU A 176 0.36 2.84 5.51
N SER A 177 -0.11 2.24 4.42
CA SER A 177 -1.41 1.55 4.36
C SER A 177 -1.34 0.08 4.76
N ALA A 178 -0.21 -0.40 5.24
CA ALA A 178 -0.01 -1.74 5.77
C ALA A 178 0.50 -1.69 7.20
N PHE A 179 0.17 -2.74 7.97
CA PHE A 179 0.68 -2.94 9.32
C PHE A 179 1.16 -4.39 9.50
N GLY A 180 2.25 -4.57 10.25
CA GLY A 180 2.80 -5.90 10.54
C GLY A 180 3.26 -6.67 9.32
N GLY A 181 2.87 -7.93 9.20
CA GLY A 181 3.31 -8.83 8.13
C GLY A 181 2.77 -8.54 6.73
N GLY A 182 1.92 -7.52 6.56
CA GLY A 182 1.31 -7.20 5.25
C GLY A 182 0.26 -8.20 4.80
N ILE A 183 -0.35 -8.96 5.72
CA ILE A 183 -1.38 -9.95 5.42
C ILE A 183 -2.67 -9.24 4.99
N LYS A 184 -3.23 -9.69 3.87
CA LYS A 184 -4.46 -9.13 3.32
C LYS A 184 -5.70 -9.77 3.94
N ALA A 185 -6.67 -8.97 4.35
CA ALA A 185 -7.96 -9.44 4.83
C ALA A 185 -8.68 -10.27 3.74
N GLY A 186 -9.09 -11.48 4.09
CA GLY A 186 -9.69 -12.44 3.17
C GLY A 186 -8.70 -13.09 2.19
N GLY A 187 -7.40 -12.93 2.42
CA GLY A 187 -6.33 -13.55 1.64
C GLY A 187 -5.95 -14.94 2.16
N PRO A 188 -5.10 -15.68 1.42
CA PRO A 188 -4.75 -17.08 1.73
C PRO A 188 -4.19 -17.27 3.14
N ASN A 189 -3.36 -16.35 3.60
CA ASN A 189 -2.65 -16.44 4.88
C ASN A 189 -3.34 -15.67 6.03
N TYR A 190 -4.56 -15.20 5.82
CA TYR A 190 -5.24 -14.37 6.84
C TYR A 190 -5.49 -15.12 8.16
N CYS A 191 -5.78 -16.41 8.08
CA CYS A 191 -6.02 -17.24 9.28
C CYS A 191 -4.79 -17.41 10.17
N THR A 192 -3.57 -17.20 9.65
CA THR A 192 -2.35 -17.29 10.47
C THR A 192 -2.28 -16.24 11.58
N CYS A 193 -3.05 -15.15 11.47
CA CYS A 193 -3.16 -14.14 12.52
C CYS A 193 -3.90 -14.63 13.77
N PHE A 194 -4.60 -15.77 13.69
CA PHE A 194 -5.46 -16.29 14.75
C PHE A 194 -4.95 -17.62 15.34
N VAL A 195 -3.76 -18.04 14.98
CA VAL A 195 -3.14 -19.28 15.46
C VAL A 195 -1.85 -18.96 16.19
N GLU A 196 -1.53 -19.78 17.18
CA GLU A 196 -0.24 -19.81 17.83
C GLU A 196 0.63 -20.83 17.08
N ILE A 197 1.79 -20.37 16.59
CA ILE A 197 2.75 -21.23 15.90
C ILE A 197 3.78 -21.67 16.93
N THR A 198 3.90 -22.98 17.12
CA THR A 198 4.88 -23.59 18.03
C THR A 198 5.81 -24.50 17.29
N ASP A 199 7.07 -24.56 17.71
CA ASP A 199 8.03 -25.49 17.15
C ASP A 199 7.65 -26.93 17.50
N LYS A 200 7.81 -27.83 16.51
CA LYS A 200 7.66 -29.26 16.77
C LYS A 200 9.01 -29.82 17.26
N PRO A 201 9.11 -30.35 18.49
CA PRO A 201 10.37 -30.65 19.15
C PRO A 201 11.30 -31.58 18.39
N ASP A 202 10.91 -32.43 17.53
CA ASP A 202 11.74 -33.45 16.87
C ASP A 202 11.63 -33.48 15.33
N SER A 203 11.27 -32.37 14.71
CA SER A 203 11.25 -32.38 13.24
C SER A 203 12.67 -32.26 12.68
N GLN A 204 13.21 -33.37 12.24
CA GLN A 204 14.38 -33.44 11.35
C GLN A 204 14.00 -33.10 9.90
N THR A 205 12.89 -32.40 9.70
CA THR A 205 12.41 -32.04 8.37
C THR A 205 13.47 -31.18 7.69
N ASP A 206 13.88 -31.58 6.51
CA ASP A 206 14.75 -30.76 5.67
C ASP A 206 13.97 -29.51 5.27
N TYR A 207 14.37 -28.36 5.82
CA TYR A 207 13.73 -27.09 5.53
C TYR A 207 13.95 -26.67 4.08
N ILE A 208 15.00 -27.16 3.42
CA ILE A 208 15.33 -26.84 2.03
C ILE A 208 14.21 -27.28 1.10
N ASP A 209 13.85 -28.57 1.15
CA ASP A 209 12.76 -29.10 0.34
C ASP A 209 11.43 -28.43 0.70
N SER A 210 11.13 -28.29 2.01
CA SER A 210 9.89 -27.64 2.46
C SER A 210 9.75 -26.20 1.99
N TYR A 211 10.84 -25.42 2.00
CA TYR A 211 10.83 -24.03 1.54
C TYR A 211 10.73 -23.92 0.02
N PHE A 212 11.41 -24.83 -0.68
CA PHE A 212 11.35 -24.90 -2.13
C PHE A 212 9.92 -25.23 -2.61
N ASP A 213 9.31 -26.29 -2.05
CA ASP A 213 7.94 -26.71 -2.37
C ASP A 213 6.95 -25.57 -2.07
N ALA A 214 7.03 -24.93 -0.88
CA ALA A 214 6.17 -23.82 -0.54
C ALA A 214 6.37 -22.61 -1.47
N CYS A 215 7.60 -22.36 -1.94
CA CYS A 215 7.89 -21.30 -2.87
C CYS A 215 7.24 -21.57 -4.24
N GLU A 216 7.41 -22.78 -4.79
CA GLU A 216 6.81 -23.16 -6.07
C GLU A 216 5.27 -23.21 -6.00
N GLU A 217 4.73 -23.84 -4.95
CA GLU A 217 3.29 -24.04 -4.83
C GLU A 217 2.53 -22.74 -4.48
N GLU A 218 3.12 -21.84 -3.72
CA GLU A 218 2.39 -20.67 -3.17
C GLU A 218 2.87 -19.32 -3.70
N PHE A 219 4.17 -19.09 -3.86
CA PHE A 219 4.69 -17.73 -4.03
C PHE A 219 5.08 -17.37 -5.46
N MET A 220 5.45 -18.32 -6.31
CA MET A 220 6.03 -18.02 -7.63
C MET A 220 4.98 -17.57 -8.64
N ASP A 221 3.82 -18.18 -8.68
CA ASP A 221 2.84 -17.95 -9.73
C ASP A 221 1.68 -17.05 -9.30
N PRO A 222 1.31 -16.06 -10.13
CA PRO A 222 0.08 -15.29 -9.95
C PRO A 222 -1.14 -16.21 -10.09
N ARG A 223 -2.11 -16.08 -9.18
CA ARG A 223 -3.29 -16.95 -9.13
C ARG A 223 -4.59 -16.20 -9.25
N ASP A 224 -5.45 -16.61 -10.17
CA ASP A 224 -6.87 -16.25 -10.17
C ASP A 224 -7.67 -17.47 -9.69
N VAL A 225 -8.03 -17.46 -8.41
CA VAL A 225 -8.73 -18.57 -7.75
C VAL A 225 -10.15 -18.74 -8.25
N ASN A 226 -10.81 -17.64 -8.58
CA ASN A 226 -12.24 -17.66 -8.89
C ASN A 226 -12.58 -17.81 -10.36
N LYS A 227 -11.67 -17.44 -11.26
CA LYS A 227 -11.82 -17.54 -12.72
C LYS A 227 -13.19 -17.06 -13.21
N LEU A 228 -13.61 -15.86 -12.73
CA LEU A 228 -14.93 -15.32 -13.07
C LEU A 228 -14.97 -14.87 -14.52
N TYR A 229 -16.08 -15.15 -15.19
CA TYR A 229 -16.27 -14.70 -16.57
C TYR A 229 -16.32 -13.17 -16.65
N GLY A 230 -15.51 -12.59 -17.54
CA GLY A 230 -15.45 -11.15 -17.80
C GLY A 230 -14.54 -10.34 -16.87
N GLU A 231 -13.88 -10.98 -15.91
CA GLU A 231 -12.87 -10.30 -15.06
C GLU A 231 -11.73 -11.25 -14.66
N GLN A 232 -10.57 -10.68 -14.34
CA GLN A 232 -9.43 -11.37 -13.74
C GLN A 232 -9.18 -10.82 -12.34
N ASN A 233 -9.11 -11.71 -11.34
CA ASN A 233 -8.82 -11.38 -9.95
C ASN A 233 -7.52 -12.08 -9.54
N VAL A 234 -6.39 -11.50 -9.91
CA VAL A 234 -5.07 -12.10 -9.76
C VAL A 234 -4.46 -11.73 -8.41
N PHE A 235 -4.21 -12.71 -7.58
CA PHE A 235 -3.39 -12.59 -6.38
C PHE A 235 -1.94 -12.99 -6.70
N ARG A 236 -0.98 -12.20 -6.24
CA ARG A 236 0.44 -12.47 -6.40
C ARG A 236 1.24 -11.97 -5.22
N TYR A 237 2.37 -12.60 -4.97
CA TYR A 237 3.38 -12.13 -4.05
C TYR A 237 4.44 -11.33 -4.82
N LEU A 238 5.02 -10.35 -4.16
CA LEU A 238 6.13 -9.57 -4.68
C LEU A 238 7.31 -9.69 -3.72
N PRO A 239 8.55 -9.86 -4.23
CA PRO A 239 9.72 -9.85 -3.37
C PRO A 239 9.84 -8.51 -2.64
N LEU A 240 10.34 -8.55 -1.42
CA LEU A 240 10.72 -7.34 -0.69
C LEU A 240 11.90 -6.68 -1.41
N LYS A 241 11.98 -5.35 -1.37
CA LYS A 241 13.09 -4.61 -1.99
C LYS A 241 14.37 -4.69 -1.15
N SER A 242 14.22 -4.84 0.16
CA SER A 242 15.34 -4.97 1.09
C SER A 242 14.87 -5.57 2.41
N MET A 243 15.69 -6.44 2.98
CA MET A 243 15.50 -6.99 4.31
C MET A 243 16.80 -6.92 5.09
N ILE A 244 16.74 -6.60 6.38
CA ILE A 244 17.87 -6.69 7.29
C ILE A 244 17.57 -7.72 8.37
N LEU A 245 18.49 -8.68 8.54
CA LEU A 245 18.50 -9.65 9.63
C LEU A 245 19.40 -9.14 10.73
N ARG A 246 18.84 -8.83 11.90
CA ARG A 246 19.63 -8.52 13.09
C ARG A 246 19.88 -9.78 13.90
N LEU A 247 21.15 -10.14 14.07
CA LEU A 247 21.57 -11.28 14.86
C LEU A 247 21.88 -10.89 16.31
N PHE A 248 21.55 -11.81 17.20
CA PHE A 248 21.89 -11.79 18.62
C PHE A 248 22.81 -12.97 18.96
N PRO A 249 23.50 -12.93 20.11
CA PRO A 249 24.48 -13.98 20.47
C PRO A 249 23.89 -15.40 20.53
N GLU A 250 22.62 -15.53 20.87
CA GLU A 250 21.90 -16.80 20.96
C GLU A 250 21.47 -17.40 19.61
N ASP A 251 21.47 -16.60 18.55
CA ASP A 251 21.01 -17.05 17.23
C ASP A 251 21.96 -18.10 16.62
N THR A 252 21.39 -19.16 16.09
CA THR A 252 22.14 -20.30 15.58
C THR A 252 22.45 -20.17 14.08
N ASP A 253 23.51 -20.85 13.62
CA ASP A 253 23.83 -20.91 12.19
C ASP A 253 22.71 -21.54 11.38
N ARG A 254 21.93 -22.47 11.95
CA ARG A 254 20.77 -23.06 11.29
C ARG A 254 19.71 -22.00 10.96
N GLU A 255 19.41 -21.13 11.90
CA GLU A 255 18.42 -20.05 11.69
C GLU A 255 18.88 -19.07 10.63
N VAL A 256 20.16 -18.71 10.63
CA VAL A 256 20.76 -17.85 9.60
C VAL A 256 20.68 -18.52 8.23
N ASN A 257 21.00 -19.83 8.13
CA ASN A 257 20.86 -20.62 6.90
C ASN A 257 19.42 -20.62 6.38
N MET A 258 18.44 -20.87 7.25
CA MET A 258 17.03 -20.90 6.88
C MET A 258 16.55 -19.55 6.32
N ILE A 259 16.94 -18.45 6.96
CA ILE A 259 16.54 -17.10 6.50
C ILE A 259 17.27 -16.73 5.21
N SER A 260 18.56 -17.05 5.09
CA SER A 260 19.34 -16.83 3.87
C SER A 260 18.73 -17.57 2.68
N TYR A 261 18.43 -18.86 2.85
CA TYR A 261 17.82 -19.67 1.80
C TYR A 261 16.42 -19.17 1.41
N ALA A 262 15.58 -18.83 2.38
CA ALA A 262 14.27 -18.22 2.10
C ALA A 262 14.40 -16.89 1.34
N SER A 263 15.41 -16.08 1.65
CA SER A 263 15.67 -14.81 0.97
C SER A 263 16.08 -15.02 -0.49
N GLU A 264 16.90 -16.03 -0.77
CA GLU A 264 17.29 -16.41 -2.13
C GLU A 264 16.09 -16.88 -2.94
N LEU A 265 15.31 -17.83 -2.41
CA LEU A 265 14.09 -18.34 -3.06
C LEU A 265 13.11 -17.22 -3.38
N CYS A 266 12.86 -16.32 -2.42
CA CYS A 266 11.95 -15.20 -2.58
C CYS A 266 12.56 -14.01 -3.35
N ARG A 267 13.81 -14.09 -3.81
CA ARG A 267 14.54 -13.03 -4.50
C ARG A 267 14.57 -11.72 -3.71
N THR A 268 14.64 -11.82 -2.39
CA THR A 268 14.66 -10.67 -1.46
C THR A 268 16.10 -10.34 -1.09
N PRO A 269 16.62 -9.16 -1.40
CA PRO A 269 17.95 -8.75 -0.97
C PRO A 269 18.05 -8.72 0.57
N LEU A 270 19.01 -9.45 1.12
CA LEU A 270 19.26 -9.57 2.55
C LEU A 270 20.53 -8.84 2.95
N THR A 271 20.50 -8.12 4.07
CA THR A 271 21.69 -7.63 4.77
C THR A 271 21.73 -8.27 6.16
N ILE A 272 22.88 -8.74 6.60
CA ILE A 272 23.05 -9.34 7.93
C ILE A 272 23.76 -8.35 8.84
N SER A 273 23.13 -7.97 9.94
CA SER A 273 23.64 -7.05 10.97
C SER A 273 23.89 -7.82 12.26
N PHE A 274 25.03 -7.57 12.89
CA PHE A 274 25.46 -8.23 14.13
C PHE A 274 26.34 -7.31 14.98
N ASP A 275 26.46 -7.63 16.28
CA ASP A 275 27.19 -6.82 17.23
C ASP A 275 28.70 -6.81 16.94
N PRO A 276 29.45 -5.71 17.21
CA PRO A 276 30.90 -5.65 17.06
C PRO A 276 31.68 -6.67 17.89
N SER A 277 31.11 -7.16 18.97
CA SER A 277 31.72 -8.22 19.81
C SER A 277 31.51 -9.63 19.25
N ASP A 278 30.62 -9.80 18.26
CA ASP A 278 30.35 -11.07 17.63
C ASP A 278 31.52 -11.45 16.68
N ASP A 279 32.07 -12.64 16.84
CA ASP A 279 33.22 -13.15 16.09
C ASP A 279 32.85 -13.98 14.85
N ARG A 280 31.55 -14.17 14.58
CA ARG A 280 31.02 -14.97 13.46
C ARG A 280 31.26 -14.37 12.07
N THR A 281 32.00 -13.27 11.93
CA THR A 281 32.19 -12.58 10.63
C THR A 281 32.66 -13.55 9.53
N ALA A 282 33.61 -14.45 9.82
CA ALA A 282 34.11 -15.41 8.82
C ALA A 282 33.03 -16.42 8.40
N ALA A 283 32.24 -16.91 9.36
CA ALA A 283 31.13 -17.83 9.08
C ALA A 283 30.02 -17.15 8.30
N LEU A 284 29.70 -15.89 8.61
CA LEU A 284 28.65 -15.14 7.92
C LEU A 284 29.02 -14.75 6.48
N THR A 285 30.31 -14.57 6.19
CA THR A 285 30.81 -14.24 4.85
C THR A 285 30.48 -15.31 3.82
N GLN A 286 30.34 -16.57 4.23
CA GLN A 286 30.01 -17.69 3.31
C GLN A 286 28.63 -17.55 2.64
N TYR A 287 27.71 -16.79 3.23
CA TYR A 287 26.37 -16.58 2.66
C TYR A 287 26.35 -15.59 1.49
N GLY A 288 27.41 -14.85 1.26
CA GLY A 288 27.49 -13.87 0.18
C GLY A 288 26.64 -12.61 0.35
N TRP A 289 25.95 -12.46 1.48
CA TRP A 289 25.14 -11.28 1.78
C TRP A 289 26.01 -10.12 2.33
N PRO A 290 25.62 -8.86 2.10
CA PRO A 290 26.25 -7.73 2.77
C PRO A 290 26.22 -7.87 4.29
N LEU A 291 27.36 -7.63 4.93
CA LEU A 291 27.51 -7.70 6.38
C LEU A 291 27.66 -6.31 6.99
N ARG A 292 26.97 -6.07 8.10
CA ARG A 292 27.07 -4.86 8.91
C ARG A 292 27.45 -5.22 10.35
N LYS A 293 28.67 -4.91 10.72
CA LYS A 293 29.17 -5.06 12.09
C LYS A 293 28.94 -3.76 12.84
N GLU A 294 27.85 -3.68 13.61
CA GLU A 294 27.38 -2.44 14.20
C GLU A 294 26.71 -2.66 15.56
N SER A 295 26.76 -1.65 16.43
CA SER A 295 26.05 -1.65 17.71
C SER A 295 24.54 -1.69 17.52
N LEU A 296 23.79 -2.04 18.57
CA LEU A 296 22.32 -1.95 18.52
C LEU A 296 21.84 -0.51 18.30
N GLU A 297 22.54 0.47 18.87
CA GLU A 297 22.22 1.89 18.68
C GLU A 297 22.37 2.33 17.21
N ASP A 298 23.45 1.92 16.54
CA ASP A 298 23.67 2.25 15.13
C ASP A 298 22.73 1.47 14.22
N PHE A 299 22.41 0.23 14.56
CA PHE A 299 21.39 -0.56 13.87
C PHE A 299 20.01 0.14 13.89
N LEU A 300 19.60 0.71 15.03
CA LEU A 300 18.33 1.42 15.13
C LEU A 300 18.25 2.65 14.22
N LYS A 301 19.37 3.28 13.88
CA LYS A 301 19.45 4.42 12.97
C LYS A 301 19.21 4.01 11.50
N VAL A 302 19.65 2.83 11.12
CA VAL A 302 19.56 2.32 9.74
C VAL A 302 18.37 1.40 9.51
N MET A 303 17.76 0.88 10.58
CA MET A 303 16.60 0.00 10.50
C MET A 303 15.45 0.56 9.63
N PRO A 304 15.14 1.87 9.67
CA PRO A 304 14.09 2.47 8.84
C PRO A 304 14.36 2.47 7.32
N ASP A 305 15.61 2.28 6.92
CA ASP A 305 16.00 2.26 5.49
C ASP A 305 15.62 0.92 4.81
N TYR A 306 15.23 -0.07 5.60
CA TYR A 306 14.86 -1.40 5.11
C TYR A 306 13.35 -1.60 5.12
N GLU A 307 12.84 -2.24 4.06
CA GLU A 307 11.42 -2.57 3.95
C GLU A 307 10.98 -3.59 5.01
N ARG A 308 11.90 -4.47 5.45
CA ARG A 308 11.63 -5.47 6.48
C ARG A 308 12.84 -5.66 7.41
N VAL A 309 12.53 -5.75 8.71
CA VAL A 309 13.48 -6.20 9.72
C VAL A 309 13.10 -7.62 10.14
N ARG A 310 14.09 -8.49 10.24
CA ARG A 310 13.97 -9.86 10.72
C ARG A 310 14.91 -10.09 11.91
N THR A 311 14.46 -10.93 12.84
CA THR A 311 15.27 -11.49 13.93
C THR A 311 15.02 -12.99 14.02
N CYS A 312 15.98 -13.77 14.51
CA CYS A 312 15.76 -15.19 14.79
C CYS A 312 15.10 -15.36 16.15
N SER A 313 15.62 -14.67 17.17
CA SER A 313 15.08 -14.72 18.52
C SER A 313 13.73 -13.99 18.65
N PRO A 314 12.78 -14.56 19.43
CA PRO A 314 11.56 -13.85 19.83
C PRO A 314 11.82 -12.77 20.87
N ASN A 315 12.98 -12.78 21.54
CA ASN A 315 13.38 -11.85 22.60
C ASN A 315 13.94 -10.54 22.00
N ILE A 316 13.08 -9.79 21.34
CA ILE A 316 13.46 -8.56 20.66
C ILE A 316 13.57 -7.40 21.67
N PRO A 317 14.67 -6.63 21.68
CA PRO A 317 14.81 -5.45 22.52
C PRO A 317 13.67 -4.45 22.33
N LYS A 318 13.11 -3.93 23.42
CA LYS A 318 11.97 -2.99 23.40
C LYS A 318 12.23 -1.75 22.53
N CYS A 319 13.47 -1.28 22.44
CA CYS A 319 13.85 -0.14 21.59
C CYS A 319 13.61 -0.39 20.09
N MET A 320 13.67 -1.64 19.61
CA MET A 320 13.34 -1.96 18.22
C MET A 320 11.85 -1.78 17.92
N TYR A 321 10.98 -2.11 18.87
CA TYR A 321 9.54 -1.83 18.73
C TYR A 321 9.24 -0.34 18.71
N ALA A 322 9.92 0.45 19.57
CA ALA A 322 9.71 1.89 19.64
C ALA A 322 10.05 2.58 18.30
N VAL A 323 11.15 2.19 17.65
CA VAL A 323 11.54 2.74 16.34
C VAL A 323 10.55 2.33 15.24
N SER A 324 10.11 1.06 15.22
CA SER A 324 9.11 0.62 14.24
C SER A 324 7.78 1.36 14.41
N TYR A 325 7.40 1.72 15.63
CA TYR A 325 6.16 2.45 15.91
C TYR A 325 6.22 3.92 15.50
N THR A 326 7.36 4.59 15.63
CA THR A 326 7.55 6.00 15.26
C THR A 326 7.65 6.23 13.76
N HIS A 327 7.94 5.21 12.97
CA HIS A 327 7.94 5.27 11.50
C HIS A 327 6.62 4.83 10.87
N LEU A 328 5.67 4.34 11.66
CA LEU A 328 4.32 3.94 11.23
C LEU A 328 3.26 5.01 11.54
N THR A 329 3.62 6.10 12.20
CA THR A 329 2.77 7.26 12.47
C THR A 329 3.16 8.45 11.61
#